data_b3a8c8702150d2ab4bebbb4f6da67932
#
_entry.id   b3a8c8702150d2ab4bebbb4f6da67932
#
_cell.length_a   1.000
_cell.length_b   1.000
_cell.length_c   1.000
_cell.angle_alpha   90.00
_cell.angle_beta   90.00
_cell.angle_gamma   90.00
#
_symmetry.space_group_name_H-M   'P 1'
#
loop_
_entity.id
_entity.type
_entity.pdbx_description
1 polymer ?
#
loop_
_entity_poly.entity_id
_entity_poly.type
_entity_poly.pdbx_seq_one_letter_code
_entity_poly.pdbx_strand_id
1 'polypeptide(L)'
;SFGYANENTKEDVQKFQIIIDTDSKFSIDRAGDSEILSGSYNGDVTGLKLLEGMKANCNLVGRSYQGRGFSCGFAEVEELNGICIFAKNKNDVIIAKWQCITSVGDNGDASCLGKASFVEGHGLFAGIDGSASISSPLVKQLLEKKISLPSVWKANISLPDKL
;
A
#
# COMPACT_ATOMS: atom_id res chain seq x y z
N SER A 1 -39.45 -12.79 -24.20
CA SER A 1 -39.06 -12.23 -22.92
C SER A 1 -37.67 -12.78 -22.56
N PHE A 2 -36.63 -12.02 -22.91
CA PHE A 2 -35.23 -12.37 -22.53
C PHE A 2 -34.98 -11.74 -21.18
N GLY A 3 -34.93 -12.55 -20.13
CA GLY A 3 -34.49 -12.15 -18.81
C GLY A 3 -32.97 -11.89 -18.83
N TYR A 4 -32.56 -10.68 -18.65
CA TYR A 4 -31.18 -10.35 -18.32
C TYR A 4 -30.96 -10.79 -16.89
N ALA A 5 -30.22 -11.87 -16.73
CA ALA A 5 -29.65 -12.22 -15.44
C ALA A 5 -28.60 -11.17 -15.08
N ASN A 6 -28.93 -10.32 -14.14
CA ASN A 6 -27.98 -9.40 -13.56
C ASN A 6 -27.09 -10.22 -12.61
N GLU A 7 -26.04 -10.82 -13.13
CA GLU A 7 -25.00 -11.42 -12.31
C GLU A 7 -24.20 -10.27 -11.67
N ASN A 8 -24.70 -9.78 -10.54
CA ASN A 8 -23.88 -9.09 -9.56
C ASN A 8 -22.90 -10.09 -8.98
N THR A 9 -21.84 -10.40 -9.72
CA THR A 9 -20.66 -11.01 -9.13
C THR A 9 -20.06 -9.95 -8.21
N LYS A 10 -20.37 -10.05 -6.90
CA LYS A 10 -19.57 -9.38 -5.88
C LYS A 10 -18.16 -9.93 -6.05
N GLU A 11 -17.27 -9.12 -6.62
CA GLU A 11 -15.85 -9.42 -6.59
C GLU A 11 -15.46 -9.58 -5.13
N ASP A 12 -14.96 -10.76 -4.75
CA ASP A 12 -14.51 -11.02 -3.38
C ASP A 12 -13.27 -10.18 -3.11
N VAL A 13 -13.44 -9.10 -2.36
CA VAL A 13 -12.34 -8.26 -1.92
C VAL A 13 -11.56 -8.99 -0.84
N GLN A 14 -10.28 -9.20 -1.10
CA GLN A 14 -9.35 -9.86 -0.20
C GLN A 14 -8.55 -8.81 0.57
N LYS A 15 -8.79 -8.71 1.87
CA LYS A 15 -8.16 -7.71 2.71
C LYS A 15 -6.95 -8.29 3.45
N PHE A 16 -5.83 -7.58 3.39
CA PHE A 16 -4.67 -7.86 4.21
C PHE A 16 -4.02 -6.57 4.70
N GLN A 17 -3.09 -6.71 5.61
CA GLN A 17 -2.33 -5.60 6.18
C GLN A 17 -0.84 -5.90 6.13
N ILE A 18 -0.05 -4.84 5.96
CA ILE A 18 1.38 -4.85 6.25
C ILE A 18 1.56 -4.10 7.55
N ILE A 19 2.03 -4.77 8.59
CA ILE A 19 2.36 -4.14 9.87
C ILE A 19 3.75 -3.55 9.74
N ILE A 20 3.83 -2.24 9.54
CA ILE A 20 5.08 -1.55 9.25
C ILE A 20 5.98 -1.54 10.48
N ASP A 21 7.20 -2.05 10.34
CA ASP A 21 8.18 -2.10 11.41
C ASP A 21 8.67 -0.71 11.81
N THR A 22 8.95 -0.52 13.07
CA THR A 22 9.45 0.75 13.62
C THR A 22 10.87 1.09 13.20
N ASP A 23 11.64 0.11 12.72
CA ASP A 23 13.00 0.27 12.20
C ASP A 23 13.05 0.58 10.70
N SER A 24 11.91 0.84 10.09
CA SER A 24 11.81 1.32 8.71
C SER A 24 12.63 2.60 8.52
N LYS A 25 13.32 2.71 7.37
CA LYS A 25 14.30 3.76 7.12
C LYS A 25 13.80 4.74 6.07
N PHE A 26 13.70 6.01 6.48
CA PHE A 26 13.32 7.10 5.59
C PHE A 26 14.34 8.22 5.64
N SER A 27 14.63 8.81 4.46
CA SER A 27 15.41 10.02 4.30
C SER A 27 14.52 11.15 3.80
N ILE A 28 14.69 12.33 4.37
CA ILE A 28 13.96 13.53 3.99
C ILE A 28 14.97 14.61 3.64
N ASP A 29 14.95 15.07 2.39
CA ASP A 29 15.78 16.15 1.89
C ASP A 29 14.90 17.35 1.56
N ARG A 30 15.25 18.51 2.07
CA ARG A 30 14.50 19.75 1.82
C ARG A 30 14.91 20.40 0.52
N ALA A 31 13.91 20.78 -0.28
CA ALA A 31 14.09 21.49 -1.54
C ALA A 31 13.02 22.58 -1.67
N GLY A 32 13.36 23.82 -1.26
CA GLY A 32 12.39 24.91 -1.20
C GLY A 32 11.27 24.62 -0.22
N ASP A 33 10.02 24.71 -0.67
CA ASP A 33 8.83 24.39 0.13
C ASP A 33 8.46 22.90 0.12
N SER A 34 9.26 22.10 -0.57
CA SER A 34 9.05 20.65 -0.67
C SER A 34 10.07 19.89 0.14
N GLU A 35 9.69 18.71 0.58
CA GLU A 35 10.58 17.71 1.13
C GLU A 35 10.56 16.49 0.22
N ILE A 36 11.73 16.00 -0.15
CA ILE A 36 11.88 14.80 -0.96
C ILE A 36 12.04 13.62 -0.01
N LEU A 37 11.12 12.68 -0.13
CA LEU A 37 11.07 11.48 0.68
C LEU A 37 11.66 10.33 -0.11
N SER A 38 12.54 9.56 0.50
CA SER A 38 13.01 8.29 -0.04
C SER A 38 13.27 7.32 1.11
N GLY A 39 13.13 6.04 0.82
CA GLY A 39 13.42 5.05 1.83
C GLY A 39 12.73 3.72 1.61
N SER A 40 12.68 2.96 2.67
CA SER A 40 12.06 1.65 2.67
C SER A 40 11.38 1.35 4.00
N TYR A 41 10.35 0.56 3.93
CA TYR A 41 9.76 -0.05 5.10
C TYR A 41 9.61 -1.56 4.92
N ASN A 42 9.67 -2.24 6.04
CA ASN A 42 9.47 -3.67 6.14
C ASN A 42 8.28 -3.95 7.04
N GLY A 43 7.65 -5.07 6.86
CA GLY A 43 6.57 -5.47 7.74
C GLY A 43 6.11 -6.90 7.50
N ASP A 44 5.39 -7.41 8.47
CA ASP A 44 4.72 -8.69 8.37
C ASP A 44 3.36 -8.53 7.71
N VAL A 45 3.03 -9.46 6.82
CA VAL A 45 1.73 -9.51 6.16
C VAL A 45 0.78 -10.35 6.99
N THR A 46 -0.38 -9.79 7.30
CA THR A 46 -1.43 -10.46 8.10
C THR A 46 -2.82 -10.26 7.49
N GLY A 47 -3.76 -11.10 7.86
CA GLY A 47 -5.17 -10.90 7.55
C GLY A 47 -5.70 -11.66 6.34
N LEU A 48 -4.83 -12.25 5.53
CA LEU A 48 -5.23 -13.06 4.37
C LEU A 48 -4.43 -14.36 4.36
N LYS A 49 -5.12 -15.47 4.41
CA LYS A 49 -4.50 -16.81 4.49
C LYS A 49 -3.50 -17.08 3.36
N LEU A 50 -3.85 -16.68 2.13
CA LEU A 50 -2.99 -16.82 0.96
C LEU A 50 -1.61 -16.19 1.15
N LEU A 51 -1.54 -15.08 1.88
CA LEU A 51 -0.33 -14.28 2.09
C LEU A 51 0.24 -14.41 3.52
N GLU A 52 -0.35 -15.26 4.32
CA GLU A 52 0.07 -15.42 5.72
C GLU A 52 1.52 -15.89 5.83
N GLY A 53 2.27 -15.27 6.74
CA GLY A 53 3.68 -15.55 6.93
C GLY A 53 4.62 -14.88 5.93
N MET A 54 4.09 -14.12 4.97
CA MET A 54 4.92 -13.32 4.06
C MET A 54 5.48 -12.09 4.76
N LYS A 55 6.66 -11.70 4.32
CA LYS A 55 7.26 -10.41 4.68
C LYS A 55 7.19 -9.47 3.50
N ALA A 56 6.81 -8.24 3.77
CA ALA A 56 6.83 -7.16 2.79
C ALA A 56 8.10 -6.33 2.97
N ASN A 57 8.72 -5.99 1.85
CA ASN A 57 9.81 -5.03 1.76
C ASN A 57 9.44 -4.04 0.67
N CYS A 58 9.20 -2.80 1.05
CA CYS A 58 8.69 -1.76 0.17
C CYS A 58 9.67 -0.61 0.08
N ASN A 59 10.07 -0.25 -1.14
CA ASN A 59 10.81 0.98 -1.41
C ASN A 59 9.84 2.07 -1.83
N LEU A 60 10.12 3.30 -1.43
CA LEU A 60 9.32 4.45 -1.80
C LEU A 60 10.18 5.66 -2.14
N VAL A 61 9.62 6.49 -2.99
CA VAL A 61 10.14 7.81 -3.31
C VAL A 61 8.95 8.74 -3.54
N GLY A 62 9.10 9.99 -3.17
CA GLY A 62 8.05 10.96 -3.39
C GLY A 62 8.36 12.31 -2.80
N ARG A 63 7.32 13.07 -2.64
CA ARG A 63 7.41 14.46 -2.20
C ARG A 63 6.36 14.74 -1.13
N SER A 64 6.76 15.49 -0.11
CA SER A 64 5.85 16.12 0.84
C SER A 64 5.90 17.63 0.66
N TYR A 65 4.77 18.30 0.69
CA TYR A 65 4.67 19.75 0.53
C TYR A 65 3.49 20.30 1.32
N GLN A 66 3.57 21.59 1.64
CA GLN A 66 2.45 22.26 2.28
C GLN A 66 1.31 22.47 1.28
N GLY A 67 0.18 21.78 1.54
CA GLY A 67 -1.04 21.93 0.75
C GLY A 67 -1.85 23.12 1.22
N ARG A 68 -2.48 23.82 0.27
CA ARG A 68 -3.53 24.80 0.55
C ARG A 68 -4.87 24.15 0.29
N GLY A 69 -5.75 24.14 1.25
CA GLY A 69 -7.09 23.60 0.97
C GLY A 69 -7.89 23.13 2.17
N PHE A 70 -7.29 23.10 3.34
CA PHE A 70 -8.03 22.84 4.56
C PHE A 70 -8.25 24.16 5.31
N SER A 71 -9.47 24.38 5.74
CA SER A 71 -9.97 25.66 6.31
C SER A 71 -9.23 26.15 7.57
N CYS A 72 -8.32 25.36 8.11
CA CYS A 72 -7.63 25.67 9.38
C CYS A 72 -6.11 25.77 9.24
N GLY A 73 -5.55 25.94 8.03
CA GLY A 73 -4.13 26.15 7.88
C GLY A 73 -3.43 25.21 6.89
N PHE A 74 -2.19 24.89 7.17
CA PHE A 74 -1.33 24.15 6.27
C PHE A 74 -1.44 22.64 6.53
N ALA A 75 -2.07 21.93 5.64
CA ALA A 75 -1.98 20.48 5.61
C ALA A 75 -0.74 20.08 4.81
N GLU A 76 0.00 19.12 5.31
CA GLU A 76 1.07 18.49 4.53
C GLU A 76 0.50 17.42 3.62
N VAL A 77 0.91 17.44 2.37
CA VAL A 77 0.49 16.47 1.37
C VAL A 77 1.69 15.66 0.95
N GLU A 78 1.57 14.35 1.07
CA GLU A 78 2.56 13.39 0.56
C GLU A 78 2.07 12.78 -0.74
N GLU A 79 2.94 12.74 -1.73
CA GLU A 79 2.77 12.01 -3.00
C GLU A 79 3.86 10.95 -3.06
N LEU A 80 3.49 9.69 -2.97
CA LEU A 80 4.45 8.58 -2.91
C LEU A 80 4.23 7.58 -4.04
N ASN A 81 5.33 7.05 -4.53
CA ASN A 81 5.38 5.92 -5.45
C ASN A 81 6.34 4.87 -4.89
N GLY A 82 6.01 3.63 -5.06
CA GLY A 82 6.85 2.57 -4.54
C GLY A 82 6.66 1.22 -5.21
N ILE A 83 7.52 0.32 -4.80
CA ILE A 83 7.49 -1.09 -5.16
C ILE A 83 7.55 -1.89 -3.88
N CYS A 84 6.66 -2.87 -3.74
CA CYS A 84 6.69 -3.83 -2.65
C CYS A 84 7.09 -5.21 -3.18
N ILE A 85 7.99 -5.86 -2.46
CA ILE A 85 8.29 -7.26 -2.63
C ILE A 85 7.69 -8.00 -1.44
N PHE A 86 6.76 -8.92 -1.71
CA PHE A 86 6.20 -9.83 -0.72
C PHE A 86 6.88 -11.17 -0.90
N ALA A 87 7.51 -11.69 0.12
CA ALA A 87 8.23 -12.94 0.03
C ALA A 87 7.85 -13.90 1.16
N LYS A 88 7.52 -15.12 0.79
CA LYS A 88 7.40 -16.26 1.69
C LYS A 88 8.77 -16.90 1.92
N ASN A 89 9.52 -16.98 0.85
CA ASN A 89 10.89 -17.48 0.77
C ASN A 89 11.51 -16.94 -0.54
N LYS A 90 12.70 -17.39 -0.91
CA LYS A 90 13.39 -16.95 -2.13
C LYS A 90 12.63 -17.20 -3.43
N ASN A 91 11.76 -18.22 -3.45
CA ASN A 91 11.12 -18.72 -4.68
C ASN A 91 9.67 -18.23 -4.79
N ASP A 92 9.00 -18.01 -3.67
CA ASP A 92 7.57 -17.66 -3.61
C ASP A 92 7.44 -16.18 -3.31
N VAL A 93 7.36 -15.38 -4.36
CA VAL A 93 7.50 -13.92 -4.30
C VAL A 93 6.41 -13.25 -5.15
N ILE A 94 5.92 -12.13 -4.66
CA ILE A 94 5.04 -11.22 -5.40
C ILE A 94 5.70 -9.84 -5.47
N ILE A 95 5.62 -9.20 -6.63
CA ILE A 95 6.03 -7.81 -6.81
C ILE A 95 4.80 -6.98 -7.11
N ALA A 96 4.61 -5.90 -6.36
CA ALA A 96 3.55 -4.94 -6.57
C ALA A 96 4.12 -3.53 -6.77
N LYS A 97 3.53 -2.79 -7.70
CA LYS A 97 3.78 -1.35 -7.86
C LYS A 97 2.64 -0.59 -7.22
N TRP A 98 2.93 0.48 -6.52
CA TRP A 98 1.91 1.26 -5.84
C TRP A 98 2.18 2.76 -5.90
N GLN A 99 1.13 3.52 -5.71
CA GLN A 99 1.17 4.97 -5.54
C GLN A 99 0.09 5.39 -4.55
N CYS A 100 0.36 6.43 -3.79
CA CYS A 100 -0.62 7.03 -2.91
C CYS A 100 -0.42 8.53 -2.73
N ILE A 101 -1.47 9.19 -2.32
CA ILE A 101 -1.50 10.61 -2.00
C ILE A 101 -2.26 10.82 -0.70
N THR A 102 -1.85 11.80 0.07
CA THR A 102 -2.55 12.18 1.30
C THR A 102 -4.01 12.52 1.02
N SER A 103 -4.88 11.90 1.79
CA SER A 103 -6.31 12.18 1.80
C SER A 103 -6.81 12.29 3.24
N VAL A 104 -7.81 13.13 3.46
CA VAL A 104 -8.43 13.32 4.76
C VAL A 104 -9.82 12.70 4.74
N GLY A 105 -10.07 11.79 5.67
CA GLY A 105 -11.38 11.17 5.86
C GLY A 105 -12.38 12.10 6.54
N ASP A 106 -13.64 11.67 6.59
CA ASP A 106 -14.76 12.42 7.20
C ASP A 106 -14.55 12.71 8.70
N ASN A 107 -13.75 11.86 9.36
CA ASN A 107 -13.38 12.03 10.76
C ASN A 107 -12.17 12.97 10.97
N GLY A 108 -11.62 13.55 9.91
CA GLY A 108 -10.44 14.42 9.96
C GLY A 108 -9.10 13.71 10.00
N ASP A 109 -9.07 12.38 9.99
CA ASP A 109 -7.83 11.61 9.97
C ASP A 109 -7.21 11.58 8.57
N ALA A 110 -5.92 11.88 8.50
CA ALA A 110 -5.16 11.84 7.25
C ALA A 110 -4.48 10.48 7.07
N SER A 111 -4.50 10.00 5.83
CA SER A 111 -3.80 8.79 5.42
C SER A 111 -3.31 8.91 3.98
N CYS A 112 -2.37 8.07 3.60
CA CYS A 112 -1.97 7.92 2.21
C CYS A 112 -2.89 6.92 1.53
N LEU A 113 -3.80 7.42 0.69
CA LEU A 113 -4.73 6.59 -0.07
C LEU A 113 -4.22 6.39 -1.48
N GLY A 114 -4.28 5.17 -1.95
CA GLY A 114 -3.76 4.87 -3.26
C GLY A 114 -4.17 3.54 -3.83
N LYS A 115 -3.41 3.15 -4.82
CA LYS A 115 -3.64 1.93 -5.61
C LYS A 115 -2.36 1.16 -5.81
N ALA A 116 -2.49 -0.14 -5.93
CA ALA A 116 -1.41 -1.04 -6.30
C ALA A 116 -1.83 -1.97 -7.44
N SER A 117 -0.84 -2.45 -8.17
CA SER A 117 -0.99 -3.51 -9.16
C SER A 117 0.01 -4.62 -8.85
N PHE A 118 -0.45 -5.86 -8.87
CA PHE A 118 0.42 -7.02 -8.77
C PHE A 118 0.99 -7.29 -10.15
N VAL A 119 2.27 -6.99 -10.35
CA VAL A 119 2.90 -6.96 -11.67
C VAL A 119 3.69 -8.21 -12.01
N GLU A 120 4.09 -8.96 -11.00
CA GLU A 120 4.91 -10.16 -11.17
C GLU A 120 4.75 -11.10 -9.98
N GLY A 121 4.79 -12.38 -10.24
CA GLY A 121 4.81 -13.41 -9.22
C GLY A 121 5.68 -14.58 -9.63
N HIS A 122 6.27 -15.25 -8.64
CA HIS A 122 7.14 -16.39 -8.84
C HIS A 122 6.75 -17.53 -7.90
N GLY A 123 7.11 -18.75 -8.27
CA GLY A 123 6.81 -19.95 -7.48
C GLY A 123 5.29 -20.17 -7.34
N LEU A 124 4.81 -20.22 -6.11
CA LEU A 124 3.38 -20.39 -5.81
C LEU A 124 2.51 -19.26 -6.39
N PHE A 125 3.10 -18.10 -6.66
CA PHE A 125 2.40 -16.91 -7.15
C PHE A 125 2.63 -16.62 -8.62
N ALA A 126 3.23 -17.57 -9.35
CA ALA A 126 3.46 -17.43 -10.80
C ALA A 126 2.13 -17.16 -11.52
N GLY A 127 2.13 -16.14 -12.37
CA GLY A 127 0.93 -15.72 -13.11
C GLY A 127 -0.07 -14.90 -12.30
N ILE A 128 0.32 -14.41 -11.13
CA ILE A 128 -0.53 -13.50 -10.33
C ILE A 128 -0.96 -12.29 -11.16
N ASP A 129 -2.21 -11.91 -11.01
CA ASP A 129 -2.77 -10.69 -11.56
C ASP A 129 -3.69 -10.04 -10.52
N GLY A 130 -3.97 -8.77 -10.71
CA GLY A 130 -4.89 -8.05 -9.88
C GLY A 130 -4.38 -6.71 -9.38
N SER A 131 -5.19 -6.11 -8.55
CA SER A 131 -4.96 -4.78 -8.02
C SER A 131 -5.44 -4.66 -6.57
N ALA A 132 -5.08 -3.56 -5.93
CA ALA A 132 -5.52 -3.25 -4.59
C ALA A 132 -5.77 -1.76 -4.41
N SER A 133 -6.67 -1.43 -3.49
CA SER A 133 -6.75 -0.10 -2.89
C SER A 133 -5.94 -0.10 -1.60
N ILE A 134 -5.21 0.98 -1.34
CA ILE A 134 -4.32 1.09 -0.19
C ILE A 134 -4.76 2.24 0.70
N SER A 135 -4.72 2.01 2.01
CA SER A 135 -4.77 3.05 3.04
C SER A 135 -3.59 2.83 3.99
N SER A 136 -2.63 3.74 3.94
CA SER A 136 -1.40 3.65 4.72
C SER A 136 -1.22 4.87 5.62
N PRO A 137 -0.48 4.73 6.73
CA PRO A 137 -0.03 5.87 7.51
C PRO A 137 0.83 6.81 6.64
N LEU A 138 0.82 8.09 6.98
CA LEU A 138 1.76 9.04 6.41
C LEU A 138 3.18 8.76 6.95
N VAL A 139 4.20 9.02 6.15
CA VAL A 139 5.61 8.83 6.58
C VAL A 139 5.92 9.62 7.84
N LYS A 140 5.41 10.85 7.94
CA LYS A 140 5.58 11.66 9.15
C LYS A 140 4.97 11.03 10.39
N GLN A 141 3.82 10.40 10.29
CA GLN A 141 3.21 9.67 11.42
C GLN A 141 4.09 8.50 11.87
N LEU A 142 4.69 7.76 10.94
CA LEU A 142 5.61 6.68 11.25
C LEU A 142 6.86 7.17 11.97
N LEU A 143 7.40 8.32 11.55
CA LEU A 143 8.58 8.92 12.16
C LEU A 143 8.30 9.50 13.56
N GLU A 144 7.15 10.11 13.74
CA GLU A 144 6.79 10.77 15.00
C GLU A 144 6.36 9.79 16.10
N LYS A 145 5.53 8.81 15.73
CA LYS A 145 4.91 7.91 16.72
C LYS A 145 5.82 6.79 17.18
N LYS A 146 6.80 6.40 16.38
CA LYS A 146 7.74 5.29 16.65
C LYS A 146 7.05 3.99 17.09
N ILE A 147 5.86 3.74 16.54
CA ILE A 147 5.09 2.52 16.76
C ILE A 147 4.80 1.86 15.42
N SER A 148 4.58 0.55 15.45
CA SER A 148 4.13 -0.18 14.26
C SER A 148 2.71 0.23 13.90
N LEU A 149 2.49 0.63 12.65
CA LEU A 149 1.19 1.01 12.11
C LEU A 149 0.85 0.15 10.88
N PRO A 150 -0.43 -0.16 10.66
CA PRO A 150 -0.83 -1.00 9.54
C PRO A 150 -0.98 -0.20 8.25
N SER A 151 -0.44 -0.74 7.14
CA SER A 151 -0.84 -0.39 5.79
C SER A 151 -1.91 -1.39 5.35
N VAL A 152 -3.11 -0.92 5.08
CA VAL A 152 -4.28 -1.76 4.77
C VAL A 152 -4.48 -1.84 3.27
N TRP A 153 -4.54 -3.05 2.75
CA TRP A 153 -4.72 -3.35 1.34
C TRP A 153 -6.03 -4.12 1.13
N LYS A 154 -6.88 -3.59 0.28
CA LYS A 154 -8.10 -4.26 -0.18
C LYS A 154 -7.89 -4.67 -1.63
N ALA A 155 -7.68 -5.95 -1.84
CA ALA A 155 -7.17 -6.48 -3.10
C ALA A 155 -8.18 -7.38 -3.81
N ASN A 156 -8.03 -7.42 -5.13
CA ASN A 156 -8.58 -8.46 -6.00
C ASN A 156 -7.39 -9.21 -6.59
N ILE A 157 -7.10 -10.39 -6.06
CA ILE A 157 -5.99 -11.23 -6.49
C ILE A 157 -6.54 -12.38 -7.30
N SER A 158 -5.99 -12.56 -8.49
CA SER A 158 -6.24 -13.70 -9.37
C SER A 158 -4.95 -14.51 -9.55
N LEU A 159 -5.05 -15.80 -9.35
CA LEU A 159 -3.98 -16.75 -9.61
C LEU A 159 -4.49 -17.77 -10.64
N PRO A 160 -3.62 -18.25 -11.55
CA PRO A 160 -3.99 -19.35 -12.42
C PRO A 160 -4.37 -20.58 -11.61
N ASP A 161 -5.40 -21.30 -12.06
CA ASP A 161 -5.73 -22.60 -11.49
C ASP A 161 -4.52 -23.52 -11.68
N LYS A 162 -4.03 -24.04 -10.57
CA LYS A 162 -3.00 -25.09 -10.60
C LYS A 162 -3.70 -26.41 -10.84
N LEU A 163 -3.60 -26.88 -12.04
CA LEU A 163 -3.97 -28.25 -12.37
C LEU A 163 -2.96 -29.21 -11.74
#